data_8d5a1d985683d4c9fb5c4bf0e128512b
#
_entry.id   8d5a1d985683d4c9fb5c4bf0e128512b
#
_cell.length_a   1.000
_cell.length_b   1.000
_cell.length_c   1.000
_cell.angle_alpha   90.00
_cell.angle_beta   90.00
_cell.angle_gamma   90.00
#
_symmetry.space_group_name_H-M   'P 1'
#
loop_
_entity.id
_entity.type
_entity.pdbx_description
1 polymer ?
#
loop_
_entity_poly.entity_id
_entity_poly.type
_entity_poly.pdbx_seq_one_letter_code
_entity_poly.pdbx_strand_id
1 'polypeptide(L)'
;VIKSMGHQDRERLEKVLAYDEDSAGGLMNTDILTVRPDVTVEVTLRYLRNQKAIPRDTDSIFVVNRKNEYRGTLLLSRILTEDPQTQVSKIMSKKIFPIAVDAPSENVVWEFENRDLVSAPVIDNQNKLLGRITIDDVVDVIRDEAEHSLMSAAGLDEEEDMFSPATKSAKRRAVWLGVNLITAFIAASVVDIFETTLDKIVLLAILMPIVPSMGGVAGTQSLTIMTRALALGHVDKSNLSGILRKEILVGMINGVLWAVVVGGLTYLWFKNALIGTVIAGAMTINLIVAALAGFLIPITLKKF
;
A
#
# COMPACT_ATOMS: atom_id res chain seq x y z
N VAL A 1 21.82 20.36 -9.82
CA VAL A 1 20.64 20.38 -10.72
C VAL A 1 19.84 21.65 -10.52
N ILE A 2 19.42 22.02 -9.30
CA ILE A 2 18.54 23.20 -9.02
C ILE A 2 19.16 24.55 -9.48
N LYS A 3 20.48 24.70 -9.43
CA LYS A 3 21.18 25.93 -9.84
C LYS A 3 21.23 26.19 -11.37
N SER A 4 20.93 25.18 -12.18
CA SER A 4 20.93 25.27 -13.65
C SER A 4 19.53 25.44 -14.26
N MET A 5 18.48 25.45 -13.43
CA MET A 5 17.08 25.58 -13.87
C MET A 5 16.69 27.08 -14.04
N GLY A 6 15.71 27.32 -14.91
CA GLY A 6 15.12 28.65 -15.08
C GLY A 6 14.46 29.17 -13.81
N HIS A 7 14.38 30.49 -13.65
CA HIS A 7 13.87 31.13 -12.41
C HIS A 7 12.44 30.66 -12.05
N GLN A 8 11.57 30.52 -13.05
CA GLN A 8 10.18 30.08 -12.86
C GLN A 8 10.09 28.58 -12.43
N ASP A 9 10.91 27.72 -13.03
CA ASP A 9 10.92 26.29 -12.69
C ASP A 9 11.51 26.06 -11.31
N ARG A 10 12.47 26.89 -10.91
CA ARG A 10 13.03 26.87 -9.56
C ARG A 10 12.01 27.28 -8.49
N GLU A 11 11.26 28.37 -8.70
CA GLU A 11 10.19 28.77 -7.77
C GLU A 11 9.09 27.73 -7.63
N ARG A 12 8.75 27.03 -8.73
CA ARG A 12 7.78 25.93 -8.72
C ARG A 12 8.30 24.75 -7.90
N LEU A 13 9.54 24.34 -8.13
CA LEU A 13 10.18 23.26 -7.39
C LEU A 13 10.31 23.59 -5.89
N GLU A 14 10.74 24.81 -5.54
CA GLU A 14 10.84 25.23 -4.14
C GLU A 14 9.48 25.22 -3.42
N LYS A 15 8.37 25.48 -4.13
CA LYS A 15 7.02 25.37 -3.56
C LYS A 15 6.61 23.92 -3.28
N VAL A 16 6.93 23.00 -4.17
CA VAL A 16 6.62 21.56 -3.99
C VAL A 16 7.49 20.96 -2.88
N LEU A 17 8.78 21.28 -2.88
CA LEU A 17 9.72 20.83 -1.84
C LEU A 17 9.43 21.32 -0.41
N ALA A 18 8.49 22.28 -0.26
CA ALA A 18 8.04 22.72 1.05
C ALA A 18 7.00 21.77 1.70
N TYR A 19 6.47 20.83 0.94
CA TYR A 19 5.51 19.83 1.40
C TYR A 19 6.18 18.48 1.60
N ASP A 20 5.55 17.63 2.38
CA ASP A 20 5.96 16.25 2.57
C ASP A 20 5.85 15.50 1.24
N GLU A 21 6.86 14.69 0.89
CA GLU A 21 6.92 13.92 -0.36
C GLU A 21 5.74 12.95 -0.47
N ASP A 22 5.31 12.36 0.66
CA ASP A 22 4.18 11.45 0.76
C ASP A 22 2.83 12.17 0.95
N SER A 23 2.71 13.41 0.52
CA SER A 23 1.48 14.21 0.56
C SER A 23 1.01 14.66 -0.81
N ALA A 24 -0.26 15.05 -0.92
CA ALA A 24 -0.80 15.68 -2.13
C ALA A 24 0.00 16.90 -2.57
N GLY A 25 0.62 17.62 -1.63
CA GLY A 25 1.50 18.76 -1.90
C GLY A 25 2.82 18.35 -2.55
N GLY A 26 3.40 17.20 -2.14
CA GLY A 26 4.60 16.64 -2.76
C GLY A 26 4.34 16.10 -4.16
N LEU A 27 3.18 15.48 -4.38
CA LEU A 27 2.77 14.91 -5.66
C LEU A 27 2.29 15.96 -6.68
N MET A 28 1.87 17.16 -6.24
CA MET A 28 1.19 18.10 -7.13
C MET A 28 2.13 18.72 -8.16
N ASN A 29 1.62 18.90 -9.37
CA ASN A 29 2.20 19.77 -10.37
C ASN A 29 1.60 21.18 -10.25
N THR A 30 2.46 22.21 -10.15
CA THR A 30 2.05 23.62 -10.05
C THR A 30 1.76 24.26 -11.42
N ASP A 31 1.98 23.55 -12.52
CA ASP A 31 1.68 24.02 -13.86
C ASP A 31 0.18 23.80 -14.18
N ILE A 32 -0.63 24.76 -13.78
CA ILE A 32 -2.09 24.70 -13.87
C ILE A 32 -2.65 25.81 -14.77
N LEU A 33 -3.69 25.48 -15.51
CA LEU A 33 -4.47 26.45 -16.28
C LEU A 33 -5.72 26.83 -15.49
N THR A 34 -5.95 28.12 -15.36
CA THR A 34 -7.10 28.64 -14.62
C THR A 34 -7.91 29.63 -15.45
N VAL A 35 -9.23 29.62 -15.25
CA VAL A 35 -10.16 30.57 -15.86
C VAL A 35 -11.14 31.12 -14.82
N ARG A 36 -11.79 32.22 -15.15
CA ARG A 36 -12.82 32.84 -14.30
C ARG A 36 -14.19 32.27 -14.64
N PRO A 37 -15.13 32.20 -13.68
CA PRO A 37 -16.49 31.70 -13.94
C PRO A 37 -17.34 32.63 -14.81
N ASP A 38 -16.98 33.90 -14.87
CA ASP A 38 -17.71 34.96 -15.61
C ASP A 38 -17.29 35.10 -17.09
N VAL A 39 -16.23 34.40 -17.53
CA VAL A 39 -15.82 34.42 -18.94
C VAL A 39 -16.63 33.44 -19.79
N THR A 40 -16.64 33.64 -21.11
CA THR A 40 -17.28 32.73 -22.06
C THR A 40 -16.31 31.63 -22.54
N VAL A 41 -16.89 30.60 -23.17
CA VAL A 41 -16.13 29.52 -23.82
C VAL A 41 -15.19 30.08 -24.89
N GLU A 42 -15.66 31.05 -25.68
CA GLU A 42 -14.85 31.72 -26.71
C GLU A 42 -13.58 32.37 -26.11
N VAL A 43 -13.75 33.10 -25.00
CA VAL A 43 -12.62 33.74 -24.32
C VAL A 43 -11.66 32.70 -23.79
N THR A 44 -12.18 31.62 -23.23
CA THR A 44 -11.38 30.48 -22.73
C THR A 44 -10.59 29.83 -23.86
N LEU A 45 -11.18 29.54 -25.01
CA LEU A 45 -10.51 29.00 -26.19
C LEU A 45 -9.43 29.93 -26.71
N ARG A 46 -9.70 31.25 -26.76
CA ARG A 46 -8.69 32.25 -27.14
C ARG A 46 -7.52 32.27 -26.17
N TYR A 47 -7.79 32.18 -24.87
CA TYR A 47 -6.76 32.11 -23.82
C TYR A 47 -5.88 30.86 -24.04
N LEU A 48 -6.47 29.68 -24.25
CA LEU A 48 -5.72 28.45 -24.49
C LEU A 48 -4.85 28.51 -25.76
N ARG A 49 -5.38 29.07 -26.86
CA ARG A 49 -4.64 29.24 -28.13
C ARG A 49 -3.46 30.21 -28.01
N ASN A 50 -3.51 31.14 -27.07
CA ASN A 50 -2.42 32.07 -26.81
C ASN A 50 -1.32 31.52 -25.90
N GLN A 51 -1.54 30.34 -25.28
CA GLN A 51 -0.48 29.65 -24.55
C GLN A 51 0.57 29.11 -25.51
N LYS A 52 1.85 29.26 -25.20
CA LYS A 52 2.95 28.68 -26.00
C LYS A 52 2.87 27.16 -26.05
N ALA A 53 2.48 26.55 -24.92
CA ALA A 53 2.22 25.13 -24.78
C ALA A 53 1.15 24.95 -23.67
N ILE A 54 0.30 23.98 -23.85
CA ILE A 54 -0.61 23.50 -22.80
C ILE A 54 0.18 22.43 -22.01
N PRO A 55 0.13 22.44 -20.69
CA PRO A 55 0.76 21.40 -19.86
C PRO A 55 0.33 20.00 -20.34
N ARG A 56 1.26 19.05 -20.29
CA ARG A 56 0.94 17.65 -20.65
C ARG A 56 -0.22 17.15 -19.78
N ASP A 57 -0.95 16.17 -20.30
CA ASP A 57 -2.03 15.48 -19.57
C ASP A 57 -3.11 16.43 -19.03
N THR A 58 -3.33 17.56 -19.75
CA THR A 58 -4.41 18.51 -19.44
C THR A 58 -5.72 17.99 -20.02
N ASP A 59 -6.58 17.44 -19.17
CA ASP A 59 -7.97 17.02 -19.46
C ASP A 59 -8.99 18.10 -19.11
N SER A 60 -8.60 19.00 -18.21
CA SER A 60 -9.48 20.00 -17.61
C SER A 60 -8.75 21.31 -17.26
N ILE A 61 -9.53 22.36 -17.07
CA ILE A 61 -9.07 23.68 -16.60
C ILE A 61 -9.78 23.98 -15.28
N PHE A 62 -9.07 24.57 -14.32
CA PHE A 62 -9.66 24.88 -13.02
C PHE A 62 -10.27 26.28 -13.01
N VAL A 63 -11.48 26.35 -12.47
CA VAL A 63 -12.21 27.61 -12.35
C VAL A 63 -11.97 28.21 -10.99
N VAL A 64 -11.44 29.44 -10.97
CA VAL A 64 -11.08 30.14 -9.74
C VAL A 64 -11.69 31.55 -9.72
N ASN A 65 -11.95 32.07 -8.52
CA ASN A 65 -12.39 33.44 -8.36
C ASN A 65 -11.20 34.43 -8.36
N ARG A 66 -11.45 35.72 -8.11
CA ARG A 66 -10.42 36.78 -8.07
C ARG A 66 -9.40 36.61 -6.93
N LYS A 67 -9.72 35.81 -5.90
CA LYS A 67 -8.84 35.49 -4.77
C LYS A 67 -8.08 34.18 -4.97
N ASN A 68 -8.13 33.58 -6.17
CA ASN A 68 -7.58 32.28 -6.51
C ASN A 68 -8.23 31.10 -5.73
N GLU A 69 -9.45 31.27 -5.19
CA GLU A 69 -10.18 30.20 -4.55
C GLU A 69 -10.82 29.31 -5.62
N TYR A 70 -10.71 28.00 -5.45
CA TYR A 70 -11.29 27.00 -6.34
C TYR A 70 -12.82 27.07 -6.33
N ARG A 71 -13.44 26.97 -7.52
CA ARG A 71 -14.89 27.05 -7.72
C ARG A 71 -15.46 25.87 -8.49
N GLY A 72 -14.63 25.17 -9.25
CA GLY A 72 -15.02 24.03 -10.04
C GLY A 72 -13.98 23.69 -11.11
N THR A 73 -14.28 22.65 -11.88
CA THR A 73 -13.44 22.15 -12.98
C THR A 73 -14.21 22.25 -14.29
N LEU A 74 -13.55 22.71 -15.33
CA LEU A 74 -14.08 22.80 -16.69
C LEU A 74 -13.35 21.80 -17.59
N LEU A 75 -14.04 20.74 -17.98
CA LEU A 75 -13.50 19.71 -18.88
C LEU A 75 -13.22 20.26 -20.27
N LEU A 76 -12.09 19.91 -20.88
CA LEU A 76 -11.76 20.28 -22.27
C LEU A 76 -12.82 19.80 -23.25
N SER A 77 -13.41 18.62 -23.04
CA SER A 77 -14.51 18.10 -23.86
C SER A 77 -15.71 19.06 -23.90
N ARG A 78 -16.04 19.69 -22.75
CA ARG A 78 -17.12 20.70 -22.69
C ARG A 78 -16.76 21.97 -23.42
N ILE A 79 -15.52 22.45 -23.32
CA ILE A 79 -15.05 23.64 -24.04
C ILE A 79 -15.17 23.45 -25.56
N LEU A 80 -14.95 22.24 -26.05
CA LEU A 80 -14.98 21.93 -27.49
C LEU A 80 -16.39 21.72 -28.05
N THR A 81 -17.38 21.41 -27.20
CA THR A 81 -18.73 21.01 -27.64
C THR A 81 -19.82 22.03 -27.29
N GLU A 82 -19.55 22.96 -26.39
CA GLU A 82 -20.55 23.96 -25.96
C GLU A 82 -20.51 25.22 -26.84
N ASP A 83 -21.64 25.96 -26.83
CA ASP A 83 -21.74 27.21 -27.55
C ASP A 83 -20.68 28.23 -27.06
N PRO A 84 -19.95 28.88 -28.00
CA PRO A 84 -18.92 29.86 -27.69
C PRO A 84 -19.35 31.00 -26.77
N GLN A 85 -20.63 31.39 -26.78
CA GLN A 85 -21.17 32.47 -25.95
C GLN A 85 -21.57 32.02 -24.53
N THR A 86 -21.54 30.70 -24.29
CA THR A 86 -21.88 30.15 -22.96
C THR A 86 -20.84 30.54 -21.91
N GLN A 87 -21.29 31.00 -20.74
CA GLN A 87 -20.42 31.30 -19.62
C GLN A 87 -19.88 30.02 -18.96
N VAL A 88 -18.61 30.04 -18.55
CA VAL A 88 -17.92 28.95 -17.83
C VAL A 88 -18.70 28.50 -16.59
N SER A 89 -19.29 29.46 -15.85
CA SER A 89 -20.11 29.19 -14.65
C SER A 89 -21.26 28.22 -14.86
N LYS A 90 -21.81 28.16 -16.10
CA LYS A 90 -22.94 27.30 -16.45
C LYS A 90 -22.56 25.88 -16.81
N ILE A 91 -21.29 25.68 -17.26
CA ILE A 91 -20.81 24.40 -17.79
C ILE A 91 -19.73 23.76 -16.95
N MET A 92 -19.17 24.49 -15.95
CA MET A 92 -18.19 23.94 -15.03
C MET A 92 -18.80 22.85 -14.17
N SER A 93 -18.02 21.80 -13.88
CA SER A 93 -18.39 20.75 -12.94
C SER A 93 -17.99 21.14 -11.52
N LYS A 94 -18.89 20.91 -10.57
CA LYS A 94 -18.62 21.01 -9.13
C LYS A 94 -18.49 19.62 -8.47
N LYS A 95 -18.56 18.55 -9.28
CA LYS A 95 -18.48 17.16 -8.79
C LYS A 95 -17.07 16.69 -8.49
N ILE A 96 -16.06 17.36 -9.04
CA ILE A 96 -14.64 17.07 -8.75
C ILE A 96 -14.29 17.87 -7.50
N PHE A 97 -14.17 17.15 -6.39
CA PHE A 97 -13.78 17.75 -5.12
C PHE A 97 -12.28 17.98 -5.10
N PRO A 98 -11.84 19.11 -4.56
CA PRO A 98 -10.42 19.38 -4.42
C PRO A 98 -9.82 18.51 -3.32
N ILE A 99 -8.56 18.16 -3.49
CA ILE A 99 -7.75 17.43 -2.51
C ILE A 99 -7.01 18.45 -1.64
N ALA A 100 -7.00 18.25 -0.33
CA ALA A 100 -6.23 19.08 0.59
C ALA A 100 -4.73 18.84 0.40
N VAL A 101 -3.92 19.87 0.46
CA VAL A 101 -2.48 19.81 0.20
C VAL A 101 -1.72 18.89 1.16
N ASP A 102 -2.23 18.72 2.37
CA ASP A 102 -1.70 17.88 3.44
C ASP A 102 -2.29 16.45 3.46
N ALA A 103 -3.14 16.11 2.47
CA ALA A 103 -3.68 14.78 2.37
C ALA A 103 -2.57 13.76 2.05
N PRO A 104 -2.49 12.62 2.77
CA PRO A 104 -1.54 11.56 2.48
C PRO A 104 -1.70 11.00 1.05
N SER A 105 -0.60 10.57 0.43
CA SER A 105 -0.59 10.00 -0.94
C SER A 105 -1.55 8.82 -1.10
N GLU A 106 -1.70 7.96 -0.10
CA GLU A 106 -2.67 6.86 -0.07
C GLU A 106 -4.12 7.35 -0.25
N ASN A 107 -4.47 8.47 0.40
CA ASN A 107 -5.79 9.08 0.27
C ASN A 107 -5.99 9.67 -1.12
N VAL A 108 -4.94 10.21 -1.74
CA VAL A 108 -4.98 10.67 -3.13
C VAL A 108 -5.27 9.51 -4.07
N VAL A 109 -4.55 8.40 -3.93
CA VAL A 109 -4.78 7.17 -4.71
C VAL A 109 -6.24 6.71 -4.56
N TRP A 110 -6.75 6.64 -3.34
CA TRP A 110 -8.12 6.23 -3.05
C TRP A 110 -9.17 7.14 -3.72
N GLU A 111 -8.97 8.47 -3.70
CA GLU A 111 -9.87 9.44 -4.36
C GLU A 111 -9.88 9.25 -5.88
N PHE A 112 -8.71 9.04 -6.50
CA PHE A 112 -8.60 8.81 -7.94
C PHE A 112 -9.27 7.51 -8.36
N GLU A 113 -9.05 6.41 -7.63
CA GLU A 113 -9.61 5.09 -7.90
C GLU A 113 -11.15 5.07 -7.76
N ASN A 114 -11.68 5.64 -6.66
CA ASN A 114 -13.11 5.56 -6.38
C ASN A 114 -13.95 6.52 -7.21
N ARG A 115 -13.35 7.53 -7.83
CA ARG A 115 -14.06 8.56 -8.60
C ARG A 115 -13.68 8.59 -10.07
N ASP A 116 -12.86 7.64 -10.53
CA ASP A 116 -12.36 7.56 -11.92
C ASP A 116 -11.77 8.90 -12.39
N LEU A 117 -10.90 9.53 -11.55
CA LEU A 117 -10.33 10.84 -11.85
C LEU A 117 -9.16 10.70 -12.82
N VAL A 118 -9.05 11.62 -13.77
CA VAL A 118 -7.90 11.82 -14.64
C VAL A 118 -6.97 12.88 -14.05
N SER A 119 -7.55 13.93 -13.48
CA SER A 119 -6.84 14.96 -12.74
C SER A 119 -7.68 15.49 -11.57
N ALA A 120 -7.02 15.99 -10.53
CA ALA A 120 -7.67 16.59 -9.37
C ALA A 120 -6.96 17.89 -8.96
N PRO A 121 -7.71 18.94 -8.57
CA PRO A 121 -7.14 20.18 -8.03
C PRO A 121 -6.67 19.98 -6.59
N VAL A 122 -5.52 20.56 -6.27
CA VAL A 122 -4.98 20.61 -4.91
C VAL A 122 -5.16 22.01 -4.33
N ILE A 123 -5.69 22.09 -3.12
CA ILE A 123 -6.01 23.35 -2.45
C ILE A 123 -5.36 23.44 -1.05
N ASP A 124 -5.16 24.68 -0.59
CA ASP A 124 -4.81 24.96 0.80
C ASP A 124 -6.04 25.01 1.72
N ASN A 125 -5.79 25.21 3.01
CA ASN A 125 -6.83 25.36 4.04
C ASN A 125 -7.73 26.61 3.84
N GLN A 126 -7.36 27.52 2.93
CA GLN A 126 -8.14 28.71 2.55
C GLN A 126 -8.89 28.51 1.22
N ASN A 127 -8.95 27.25 0.71
CA ASN A 127 -9.54 26.88 -0.57
C ASN A 127 -8.86 27.55 -1.79
N LYS A 128 -7.61 27.99 -1.67
CA LYS A 128 -6.83 28.50 -2.80
C LYS A 128 -6.25 27.36 -3.58
N LEU A 129 -6.35 27.42 -4.89
CA LEU A 129 -5.77 26.46 -5.80
C LEU A 129 -4.24 26.59 -5.81
N LEU A 130 -3.54 25.51 -5.45
CA LEU A 130 -2.08 25.42 -5.39
C LEU A 130 -1.49 24.71 -6.60
N GLY A 131 -2.11 23.61 -7.00
CA GLY A 131 -1.64 22.74 -8.06
C GLY A 131 -2.70 21.76 -8.54
N ARG A 132 -2.26 20.77 -9.29
CA ARG A 132 -3.07 19.61 -9.72
C ARG A 132 -2.24 18.33 -9.55
N ILE A 133 -2.92 17.22 -9.32
CA ILE A 133 -2.36 15.89 -9.44
C ILE A 133 -3.00 15.23 -10.66
N THR A 134 -2.24 14.48 -11.43
CA THR A 134 -2.71 13.74 -12.60
C THR A 134 -2.57 12.24 -12.37
N ILE A 135 -3.27 11.44 -13.16
CA ILE A 135 -3.33 9.98 -12.97
C ILE A 135 -1.96 9.31 -13.12
N ASP A 136 -1.06 9.87 -13.93
CA ASP A 136 0.33 9.40 -14.08
C ASP A 136 1.10 9.49 -12.76
N ASP A 137 0.99 10.61 -12.02
CA ASP A 137 1.60 10.77 -10.69
C ASP A 137 1.04 9.73 -9.71
N VAL A 138 -0.28 9.47 -9.77
CA VAL A 138 -0.95 8.46 -8.92
C VAL A 138 -0.50 7.04 -9.24
N VAL A 139 -0.28 6.73 -10.53
CA VAL A 139 0.25 5.41 -10.95
C VAL A 139 1.66 5.19 -10.41
N ASP A 140 2.50 6.23 -10.38
CA ASP A 140 3.83 6.13 -9.79
C ASP A 140 3.74 5.82 -8.28
N VAL A 141 2.87 6.52 -7.54
CA VAL A 141 2.62 6.22 -6.11
C VAL A 141 2.16 4.77 -5.89
N ILE A 142 1.22 4.27 -6.71
CA ILE A 142 0.75 2.89 -6.62
C ILE A 142 1.89 1.90 -6.84
N ARG A 143 2.76 2.19 -7.79
CA ARG A 143 3.91 1.34 -8.11
C ARG A 143 4.93 1.34 -6.97
N ASP A 144 5.25 2.51 -6.42
CA ASP A 144 6.21 2.66 -5.33
C ASP A 144 5.68 1.98 -4.06
N GLU A 145 4.39 2.12 -3.74
CA GLU A 145 3.74 1.41 -2.63
C GLU A 145 3.76 -0.12 -2.81
N ALA A 146 3.55 -0.61 -4.05
CA ALA A 146 3.64 -2.03 -4.35
C ALA A 146 5.07 -2.56 -4.18
N GLU A 147 6.08 -1.80 -4.59
CA GLU A 147 7.50 -2.12 -4.41
C GLU A 147 7.88 -2.10 -2.93
N HIS A 148 7.46 -1.08 -2.17
CA HIS A 148 7.59 -0.99 -0.72
C HIS A 148 7.03 -2.22 -0.03
N SER A 149 5.79 -2.60 -0.35
CA SER A 149 5.13 -3.77 0.21
C SER A 149 5.89 -5.07 -0.08
N LEU A 150 6.44 -5.21 -1.30
CA LEU A 150 7.23 -6.38 -1.69
C LEU A 150 8.55 -6.46 -0.93
N MET A 151 9.28 -5.35 -0.85
CA MET A 151 10.58 -5.28 -0.17
C MET A 151 10.41 -5.48 1.34
N SER A 152 9.42 -4.84 1.95
CA SER A 152 9.10 -4.99 3.37
C SER A 152 8.71 -6.43 3.73
N ALA A 153 7.94 -7.12 2.88
CA ALA A 153 7.59 -8.54 3.09
C ALA A 153 8.82 -9.46 3.07
N ALA A 154 9.89 -9.08 2.36
CA ALA A 154 11.17 -9.77 2.34
C ALA A 154 12.12 -9.32 3.48
N GLY A 155 11.74 -8.34 4.29
CA GLY A 155 12.59 -7.74 5.32
C GLY A 155 13.74 -6.92 4.74
N LEU A 156 13.53 -6.36 3.55
CA LEU A 156 14.46 -5.46 2.87
C LEU A 156 14.02 -4.01 3.02
N ASP A 157 14.99 -3.10 2.93
CA ASP A 157 14.78 -1.66 2.92
C ASP A 157 14.53 -1.21 1.46
N GLU A 158 13.66 -0.22 1.26
CA GLU A 158 13.35 0.37 -0.06
C GLU A 158 14.57 0.92 -0.78
N GLU A 159 15.54 1.45 0.00
CA GLU A 159 16.79 1.93 -0.56
C GLU A 159 17.77 0.79 -0.95
N GLU A 160 17.35 -0.48 -0.88
CA GLU A 160 18.16 -1.61 -1.32
C GLU A 160 18.19 -1.63 -2.85
N ASP A 161 19.26 -1.10 -3.43
CA ASP A 161 19.51 -1.11 -4.86
C ASP A 161 20.51 -2.22 -5.22
N MET A 162 20.27 -2.90 -6.34
CA MET A 162 21.17 -3.92 -6.89
C MET A 162 22.60 -3.38 -7.12
N PHE A 163 22.75 -2.08 -7.38
CA PHE A 163 24.03 -1.41 -7.60
C PHE A 163 24.66 -0.82 -6.34
N SER A 164 24.01 -0.98 -5.18
CA SER A 164 24.57 -0.53 -3.90
C SER A 164 25.87 -1.28 -3.55
N PRO A 165 26.86 -0.63 -2.89
CA PRO A 165 28.06 -1.30 -2.45
C PRO A 165 27.75 -2.48 -1.52
N ALA A 166 28.41 -3.63 -1.71
CA ALA A 166 28.14 -4.86 -0.97
C ALA A 166 28.18 -4.69 0.56
N THR A 167 29.06 -3.82 1.07
CA THR A 167 29.17 -3.53 2.51
C THR A 167 27.94 -2.80 3.06
N LYS A 168 27.31 -1.92 2.27
CA LYS A 168 26.08 -1.19 2.65
C LYS A 168 24.92 -2.16 2.70
N SER A 169 24.72 -2.97 1.66
CA SER A 169 23.70 -4.01 1.59
C SER A 169 23.85 -5.05 2.69
N ALA A 170 25.07 -5.55 2.92
CA ALA A 170 25.32 -6.52 3.98
C ALA A 170 24.94 -5.98 5.37
N LYS A 171 25.28 -4.72 5.68
CA LYS A 171 24.93 -4.09 6.96
C LYS A 171 23.42 -3.97 7.17
N ARG A 172 22.67 -3.58 6.14
CA ARG A 172 21.20 -3.48 6.20
C ARG A 172 20.55 -4.83 6.44
N ARG A 173 20.91 -5.83 5.63
CA ARG A 173 20.40 -7.21 5.76
C ARG A 173 20.79 -7.86 7.08
N ALA A 174 21.96 -7.53 7.64
CA ALA A 174 22.44 -8.08 8.90
C ALA A 174 21.51 -7.77 10.09
N VAL A 175 20.84 -6.62 10.09
CA VAL A 175 19.88 -6.27 11.15
C VAL A 175 18.71 -7.26 11.17
N TRP A 176 18.10 -7.50 10.02
CA TRP A 176 16.96 -8.43 9.90
C TRP A 176 17.38 -9.88 10.14
N LEU A 177 18.54 -10.28 9.63
CA LEU A 177 19.14 -11.60 9.92
C LEU A 177 19.42 -11.77 11.41
N GLY A 178 19.85 -10.71 12.11
CA GLY A 178 20.06 -10.71 13.56
C GLY A 178 18.76 -10.93 14.34
N VAL A 179 17.67 -10.26 13.95
CA VAL A 179 16.34 -10.48 14.55
C VAL A 179 15.90 -11.94 14.34
N ASN A 180 16.03 -12.46 13.12
CA ASN A 180 15.72 -13.87 12.86
C ASN A 180 16.58 -14.84 13.66
N LEU A 181 17.86 -14.54 13.85
CA LEU A 181 18.75 -15.35 14.66
C LEU A 181 18.30 -15.39 16.14
N ILE A 182 17.90 -14.25 16.71
CA ILE A 182 17.37 -14.19 18.07
C ILE A 182 16.12 -15.05 18.22
N THR A 183 15.16 -14.95 17.27
CA THR A 183 13.95 -15.78 17.30
C THR A 183 14.26 -17.27 17.16
N ALA A 184 15.27 -17.63 16.35
CA ALA A 184 15.72 -19.01 16.22
C ALA A 184 16.33 -19.54 17.53
N PHE A 185 17.12 -18.73 18.25
CA PHE A 185 17.64 -19.12 19.57
C PHE A 185 16.54 -19.28 20.62
N ILE A 186 15.52 -18.41 20.61
CA ILE A 186 14.35 -18.57 21.49
C ILE A 186 13.64 -19.92 21.20
N ALA A 187 13.43 -20.25 19.92
CA ALA A 187 12.83 -21.51 19.54
C ALA A 187 13.70 -22.71 19.96
N ALA A 188 15.03 -22.63 19.76
CA ALA A 188 15.99 -23.66 20.19
C ALA A 188 15.96 -23.87 21.71
N SER A 189 15.86 -22.80 22.50
CA SER A 189 15.78 -22.89 23.98
C SER A 189 14.52 -23.64 24.43
N VAL A 190 13.41 -23.49 23.71
CA VAL A 190 12.18 -24.26 24.00
C VAL A 190 12.37 -25.74 23.68
N VAL A 191 13.09 -26.07 22.60
CA VAL A 191 13.42 -27.46 22.23
C VAL A 191 14.32 -28.11 23.29
N ASP A 192 15.29 -27.37 23.78
CA ASP A 192 16.24 -27.83 24.81
C ASP A 192 15.53 -28.32 26.10
N ILE A 193 14.44 -27.68 26.51
CA ILE A 193 13.62 -28.12 27.67
C ILE A 193 13.12 -29.57 27.48
N PHE A 194 12.98 -30.03 26.27
CA PHE A 194 12.49 -31.38 25.93
C PHE A 194 13.59 -32.36 25.48
N GLU A 195 14.88 -32.04 25.68
CA GLU A 195 16.03 -32.83 25.26
C GLU A 195 15.90 -34.30 25.69
N THR A 196 15.61 -34.57 26.98
CA THR A 196 15.48 -35.93 27.51
C THR A 196 14.35 -36.75 26.86
N THR A 197 13.34 -36.10 26.31
CA THR A 197 12.24 -36.74 25.58
C THR A 197 12.68 -37.06 24.15
N LEU A 198 13.41 -36.12 23.53
CA LEU A 198 13.90 -36.28 22.16
C LEU A 198 14.96 -37.36 22.08
N ASP A 199 15.83 -37.49 23.08
CA ASP A 199 16.83 -38.56 23.18
C ASP A 199 16.18 -39.96 23.24
N LYS A 200 15.05 -40.07 23.92
CA LYS A 200 14.28 -41.33 23.99
C LYS A 200 13.54 -41.65 22.71
N ILE A 201 13.16 -40.64 21.95
CA ILE A 201 12.29 -40.80 20.73
C ILE A 201 12.93 -40.02 19.57
N VAL A 202 14.03 -40.52 19.05
CA VAL A 202 14.81 -39.90 17.95
C VAL A 202 13.91 -39.58 16.70
N LEU A 203 12.86 -40.36 16.49
CA LEU A 203 11.94 -40.10 15.39
C LEU A 203 11.23 -38.74 15.47
N LEU A 204 11.02 -38.19 16.68
CA LEU A 204 10.46 -36.85 16.85
C LEU A 204 11.44 -35.78 16.34
N ALA A 205 12.72 -35.95 16.59
CA ALA A 205 13.76 -35.03 16.11
C ALA A 205 13.82 -34.99 14.57
N ILE A 206 13.64 -36.15 13.90
CA ILE A 206 13.63 -36.25 12.44
C ILE A 206 12.42 -35.51 11.85
N LEU A 207 11.27 -35.59 12.52
CA LEU A 207 10.01 -35.00 12.05
C LEU A 207 9.81 -33.54 12.48
N MET A 208 10.64 -33.07 13.44
CA MET A 208 10.54 -31.72 14.00
C MET A 208 10.55 -30.59 12.97
N PRO A 209 11.35 -30.59 11.88
CA PRO A 209 11.36 -29.51 10.92
C PRO A 209 10.05 -29.33 10.12
N ILE A 210 9.25 -30.41 9.98
CA ILE A 210 8.04 -30.42 9.15
C ILE A 210 6.97 -29.49 9.72
N VAL A 211 6.73 -29.58 11.04
CA VAL A 211 5.63 -28.83 11.69
C VAL A 211 5.85 -27.31 11.63
N PRO A 212 7.00 -26.75 12.06
CA PRO A 212 7.25 -25.31 11.98
C PRO A 212 7.26 -24.78 10.54
N SER A 213 7.81 -25.55 9.60
CA SER A 213 7.85 -25.19 8.18
C SER A 213 6.43 -24.95 7.63
N MET A 214 5.51 -25.85 7.91
CA MET A 214 4.11 -25.72 7.49
C MET A 214 3.41 -24.54 8.20
N GLY A 215 3.70 -24.33 9.48
CA GLY A 215 3.21 -23.18 10.23
C GLY A 215 3.71 -21.85 9.70
N GLY A 216 5.00 -21.77 9.33
CA GLY A 216 5.57 -20.59 8.70
C GLY A 216 4.86 -20.19 7.43
N VAL A 217 4.61 -21.15 6.53
CA VAL A 217 3.86 -20.91 5.28
C VAL A 217 2.42 -20.46 5.58
N ALA A 218 1.70 -21.17 6.44
CA ALA A 218 0.31 -20.83 6.79
C ALA A 218 0.20 -19.46 7.45
N GLY A 219 1.11 -19.13 8.37
CA GLY A 219 1.17 -17.83 9.02
C GLY A 219 1.43 -16.69 8.04
N THR A 220 2.37 -16.87 7.12
CA THR A 220 2.65 -15.89 6.06
C THR A 220 1.45 -15.68 5.14
N GLN A 221 0.72 -16.75 4.78
CA GLN A 221 -0.50 -16.63 3.97
C GLN A 221 -1.57 -15.80 4.66
N SER A 222 -1.87 -16.08 5.94
CA SER A 222 -2.83 -15.29 6.73
C SER A 222 -2.36 -13.85 6.93
N LEU A 223 -1.07 -13.64 7.20
CA LEU A 223 -0.45 -12.32 7.34
C LEU A 223 -0.64 -11.49 6.07
N THR A 224 -0.29 -12.03 4.90
CA THR A 224 -0.39 -11.33 3.61
C THR A 224 -1.84 -10.95 3.28
N ILE A 225 -2.80 -11.88 3.48
CA ILE A 225 -4.22 -11.60 3.25
C ILE A 225 -4.71 -10.49 4.18
N MET A 226 -4.31 -10.54 5.45
CA MET A 226 -4.75 -9.57 6.45
C MET A 226 -4.15 -8.19 6.22
N THR A 227 -2.85 -8.10 5.92
CA THR A 227 -2.16 -6.85 5.59
C THR A 227 -2.81 -6.18 4.39
N ARG A 228 -3.07 -6.95 3.31
CA ARG A 228 -3.78 -6.45 2.13
C ARG A 228 -5.19 -5.95 2.47
N ALA A 229 -5.94 -6.69 3.27
CA ALA A 229 -7.29 -6.29 3.66
C ALA A 229 -7.31 -5.01 4.52
N LEU A 230 -6.28 -4.80 5.35
CA LEU A 230 -6.07 -3.59 6.12
C LEU A 230 -5.69 -2.40 5.23
N ALA A 231 -4.81 -2.60 4.25
CA ALA A 231 -4.40 -1.56 3.30
C ALA A 231 -5.58 -1.08 2.43
N LEU A 232 -6.43 -2.01 1.99
CA LEU A 232 -7.64 -1.69 1.21
C LEU A 232 -8.81 -1.14 2.06
N GLY A 233 -8.63 -0.96 3.37
CA GLY A 233 -9.71 -0.48 4.23
C GLY A 233 -10.89 -1.45 4.40
N HIS A 234 -10.72 -2.73 4.02
CA HIS A 234 -11.79 -3.74 4.11
C HIS A 234 -12.01 -4.26 5.53
N VAL A 235 -11.16 -3.90 6.48
CA VAL A 235 -11.21 -4.35 7.87
C VAL A 235 -11.58 -3.19 8.77
N ASP A 236 -12.73 -3.31 9.42
CA ASP A 236 -13.22 -2.40 10.46
C ASP A 236 -13.60 -3.16 11.73
N LYS A 237 -13.94 -2.41 12.79
CA LYS A 237 -14.35 -2.99 14.09
C LYS A 237 -15.61 -3.85 13.99
N SER A 238 -16.45 -3.64 12.97
CA SER A 238 -17.74 -4.35 12.83
C SER A 238 -17.55 -5.74 12.22
N ASN A 239 -16.58 -5.93 11.32
CA ASN A 239 -16.37 -7.19 10.60
C ASN A 239 -15.23 -8.06 11.13
N LEU A 240 -14.39 -7.50 12.04
CA LEU A 240 -13.19 -8.15 12.58
C LEU A 240 -13.46 -9.55 13.16
N SER A 241 -14.56 -9.73 13.93
CA SER A 241 -14.91 -11.02 14.52
C SER A 241 -15.31 -12.07 13.48
N GLY A 242 -15.94 -11.64 12.40
CA GLY A 242 -16.30 -12.52 11.28
C GLY A 242 -15.05 -13.02 10.54
N ILE A 243 -14.11 -12.13 10.28
CA ILE A 243 -12.83 -12.47 9.63
C ILE A 243 -12.02 -13.42 10.52
N LEU A 244 -11.93 -13.14 11.83
CA LEU A 244 -11.25 -14.02 12.80
C LEU A 244 -11.82 -15.44 12.78
N ARG A 245 -13.16 -15.58 12.83
CA ARG A 245 -13.81 -16.89 12.76
C ARG A 245 -13.49 -17.64 11.48
N LYS A 246 -13.46 -16.93 10.35
CA LYS A 246 -13.07 -17.49 9.06
C LYS A 246 -11.64 -17.99 9.08
N GLU A 247 -10.67 -17.20 9.59
CA GLU A 247 -9.26 -17.60 9.67
C GLU A 247 -9.04 -18.81 10.58
N ILE A 248 -9.72 -18.87 11.73
CA ILE A 248 -9.68 -20.05 12.62
C ILE A 248 -10.22 -21.28 11.89
N LEU A 249 -11.32 -21.13 11.16
CA LEU A 249 -11.92 -22.26 10.41
C LEU A 249 -10.98 -22.75 9.30
N VAL A 250 -10.34 -21.83 8.57
CA VAL A 250 -9.33 -22.17 7.54
C VAL A 250 -8.15 -22.89 8.19
N GLY A 251 -7.65 -22.39 9.33
CA GLY A 251 -6.58 -23.04 10.09
C GLY A 251 -6.96 -24.45 10.56
N MET A 252 -8.20 -24.65 11.04
CA MET A 252 -8.70 -25.96 11.44
C MET A 252 -8.83 -26.92 10.26
N ILE A 253 -9.43 -26.49 9.16
CA ILE A 253 -9.61 -27.34 7.96
C ILE A 253 -8.25 -27.78 7.42
N ASN A 254 -7.33 -26.84 7.22
CA ASN A 254 -5.97 -27.15 6.79
C ASN A 254 -5.21 -27.99 7.82
N GLY A 255 -5.40 -27.68 9.12
CA GLY A 255 -4.81 -28.44 10.23
C GLY A 255 -5.19 -29.91 10.17
N VAL A 256 -6.48 -30.21 10.06
CA VAL A 256 -6.97 -31.60 9.97
C VAL A 256 -6.53 -32.26 8.67
N LEU A 257 -6.64 -31.57 7.53
CA LEU A 257 -6.21 -32.11 6.23
C LEU A 257 -4.75 -32.56 6.25
N TRP A 258 -3.86 -31.66 6.64
CA TRP A 258 -2.42 -31.95 6.66
C TRP A 258 -2.00 -32.86 7.80
N ALA A 259 -2.73 -32.85 8.93
CA ALA A 259 -2.55 -33.82 10.00
C ALA A 259 -2.76 -35.26 9.52
N VAL A 260 -3.85 -35.51 8.75
CA VAL A 260 -4.12 -36.81 8.17
C VAL A 260 -3.02 -37.24 7.19
N VAL A 261 -2.58 -36.32 6.32
CA VAL A 261 -1.51 -36.60 5.34
C VAL A 261 -0.20 -36.91 6.05
N VAL A 262 0.27 -36.01 6.93
CA VAL A 262 1.59 -36.17 7.59
C VAL A 262 1.56 -37.30 8.60
N GLY A 263 0.50 -37.46 9.37
CA GLY A 263 0.33 -38.58 10.29
C GLY A 263 0.27 -39.93 9.57
N GLY A 264 -0.44 -39.99 8.44
CA GLY A 264 -0.52 -41.19 7.59
C GLY A 264 0.84 -41.55 6.97
N LEU A 265 1.54 -40.57 6.39
CA LEU A 265 2.88 -40.80 5.84
C LEU A 265 3.88 -41.23 6.94
N THR A 266 3.81 -40.65 8.12
CA THR A 266 4.63 -41.01 9.27
C THR A 266 4.35 -42.44 9.69
N TYR A 267 3.09 -42.84 9.77
CA TYR A 267 2.71 -44.20 10.08
C TYR A 267 3.21 -45.20 9.02
N LEU A 268 3.04 -44.89 7.76
CA LEU A 268 3.50 -45.76 6.65
C LEU A 268 5.02 -45.96 6.66
N TRP A 269 5.77 -44.88 6.94
CA TRP A 269 7.24 -44.89 6.90
C TRP A 269 7.85 -45.57 8.12
N PHE A 270 7.38 -45.18 9.31
CA PHE A 270 8.00 -45.63 10.57
C PHE A 270 7.24 -46.76 11.26
N LYS A 271 6.09 -47.15 10.75
CA LYS A 271 5.21 -48.21 11.32
C LYS A 271 4.84 -47.96 12.79
N ASN A 272 4.79 -46.70 13.22
CA ASN A 272 4.51 -46.30 14.59
C ASN A 272 3.30 -45.35 14.63
N ALA A 273 2.15 -45.87 15.07
CA ALA A 273 0.90 -45.13 15.12
C ALA A 273 0.92 -43.99 16.15
N LEU A 274 1.61 -44.19 17.27
CA LEU A 274 1.70 -43.19 18.33
C LEU A 274 2.42 -41.92 17.82
N ILE A 275 3.54 -42.08 17.13
CA ILE A 275 4.28 -40.95 16.56
C ILE A 275 3.45 -40.25 15.48
N GLY A 276 2.77 -41.02 14.62
CA GLY A 276 1.85 -40.49 13.62
C GLY A 276 0.75 -39.60 14.23
N THR A 277 0.14 -40.04 15.34
CA THR A 277 -0.91 -39.26 16.01
C THR A 277 -0.35 -38.01 16.72
N VAL A 278 0.83 -38.11 17.33
CA VAL A 278 1.48 -36.94 17.97
C VAL A 278 1.80 -35.86 16.92
N ILE A 279 2.40 -36.24 15.79
CA ILE A 279 2.71 -35.30 14.71
C ILE A 279 1.43 -34.71 14.08
N ALA A 280 0.38 -35.52 13.90
CA ALA A 280 -0.92 -35.04 13.42
C ALA A 280 -1.52 -33.99 14.37
N GLY A 281 -1.50 -34.23 15.67
CA GLY A 281 -1.95 -33.29 16.68
C GLY A 281 -1.11 -31.99 16.68
N ALA A 282 0.22 -32.12 16.65
CA ALA A 282 1.13 -31.00 16.58
C ALA A 282 0.91 -30.13 15.32
N MET A 283 0.71 -30.77 14.16
CA MET A 283 0.39 -30.10 12.89
C MET A 283 -0.90 -29.28 12.98
N THR A 284 -1.97 -29.87 13.53
CA THR A 284 -3.27 -29.21 13.67
C THR A 284 -3.14 -27.96 14.55
N ILE A 285 -2.53 -28.12 15.72
CA ILE A 285 -2.34 -26.98 16.67
C ILE A 285 -1.48 -25.91 16.03
N ASN A 286 -0.37 -26.30 15.41
CA ASN A 286 0.55 -25.36 14.78
C ASN A 286 -0.12 -24.53 13.67
N LEU A 287 -0.93 -25.12 12.79
CA LEU A 287 -1.61 -24.42 11.72
C LEU A 287 -2.69 -23.47 12.24
N ILE A 288 -3.40 -23.84 13.31
CA ILE A 288 -4.35 -22.92 13.97
C ILE A 288 -3.62 -21.74 14.60
N VAL A 289 -2.53 -21.99 15.33
CA VAL A 289 -1.73 -20.93 15.95
C VAL A 289 -1.10 -20.02 14.91
N ALA A 290 -0.59 -20.58 13.82
CA ALA A 290 -0.02 -19.82 12.70
C ALA A 290 -1.05 -18.90 12.04
N ALA A 291 -2.27 -19.43 11.77
CA ALA A 291 -3.37 -18.62 11.22
C ALA A 291 -3.77 -17.48 12.18
N LEU A 292 -3.88 -17.77 13.48
CA LEU A 292 -4.15 -16.75 14.50
C LEU A 292 -3.06 -15.70 14.58
N ALA A 293 -1.78 -16.09 14.58
CA ALA A 293 -0.66 -15.15 14.62
C ALA A 293 -0.64 -14.26 13.38
N GLY A 294 -0.80 -14.85 12.18
CA GLY A 294 -0.86 -14.11 10.92
C GLY A 294 -2.04 -13.12 10.86
N PHE A 295 -3.15 -13.43 11.51
CA PHE A 295 -4.29 -12.53 11.65
C PHE A 295 -4.05 -11.42 12.69
N LEU A 296 -3.58 -11.76 13.89
CA LEU A 296 -3.50 -10.82 15.03
C LEU A 296 -2.35 -9.82 14.92
N ILE A 297 -1.19 -10.23 14.39
CA ILE A 297 0.00 -9.38 14.34
C ILE A 297 -0.26 -8.08 13.56
N PRO A 298 -0.80 -8.09 12.34
CA PRO A 298 -1.06 -6.85 11.60
C PRO A 298 -2.05 -5.92 12.31
N ILE A 299 -3.07 -6.50 12.94
CA ILE A 299 -4.08 -5.73 13.67
C ILE A 299 -3.48 -5.01 14.88
N THR A 300 -2.61 -5.70 15.63
CA THR A 300 -2.00 -5.11 16.83
C THR A 300 -0.96 -4.05 16.48
N LEU A 301 -0.32 -4.17 15.33
CA LEU A 301 0.64 -3.17 14.83
C LEU A 301 -0.06 -1.96 14.22
N LYS A 302 -1.20 -2.15 13.55
CA LYS A 302 -2.06 -1.05 13.10
C LYS A 302 -2.75 -0.47 14.32
N LYS A 303 -2.27 0.67 14.83
CA LYS A 303 -3.00 1.46 15.86
C LYS A 303 -4.30 1.94 15.22
N PHE A 304 -5.42 1.37 15.65
CA PHE A 304 -6.75 1.87 15.32
C PHE A 304 -7.05 3.19 16.04
#